data_6191587d72f690ae4e0710709a70b00c
#
_entry.id   6191587d72f690ae4e0710709a70b00c
#
_cell.length_a   1.000
_cell.length_b   1.000
_cell.length_c   1.000
_cell.angle_alpha   90.00
_cell.angle_beta   90.00
_cell.angle_gamma   90.00
#
_symmetry.space_group_name_H-M   'P 1'
#
loop_
_entity.id
_entity.type
_entity.pdbx_description
1 polymer ?
#
loop_
_entity_poly.entity_id
_entity_poly.type
_entity_poly.pdbx_seq_one_letter_code
_entity_poly.pdbx_strand_id
1 'polypeptide(L)'
;QVILVEHNEKAQAVDGIDEAEILEIIDHHRLGSLETVSPVYFRNQPLGCTSTIIYQMFQEKSVDVPKQIAGLLLSAIISDTLMFRSPTCTSLDKSVAEALAVIAEVDIETYAKNMFQAGSNFSGKTTEEIFYQDFKIFHTDDCDFGVAQISAMSREELDKVAEQIRPFMVQVLAEKKIDMVYVMLTDILEESSKIIFDGENAGKIL
;
A
#
# COMPACT_ATOMS: atom_id res chain seq x y z
N GLN A 1 6.32 9.76 -22.59
CA GLN A 1 5.60 8.47 -22.56
C GLN A 1 5.80 7.79 -21.21
N VAL A 2 4.73 7.24 -20.64
CA VAL A 2 4.75 6.58 -19.32
C VAL A 2 3.97 5.28 -19.34
N ILE A 3 4.36 4.36 -18.44
CA ILE A 3 3.60 3.18 -18.06
C ILE A 3 3.23 3.37 -16.59
N LEU A 4 1.97 3.27 -16.25
CA LEU A 4 1.50 3.34 -14.87
C LEU A 4 1.41 1.92 -14.30
N VAL A 5 1.95 1.75 -13.11
CA VAL A 5 1.92 0.50 -12.37
C VAL A 5 1.42 0.80 -10.97
N GLU A 6 0.54 -0.04 -10.42
CA GLU A 6 0.03 0.04 -9.05
C GLU A 6 -0.97 1.17 -8.78
N HIS A 7 -1.37 1.94 -9.79
CA HIS A 7 -2.42 2.95 -9.66
C HIS A 7 -3.06 3.31 -11.00
N ASN A 8 -4.32 3.74 -10.94
CA ASN A 8 -5.08 4.27 -12.06
C ASN A 8 -5.89 5.52 -11.66
N GLU A 9 -5.44 6.22 -10.61
CA GLU A 9 -6.04 7.47 -10.13
C GLU A 9 -5.08 8.63 -10.34
N LYS A 10 -5.59 9.76 -10.88
CA LYS A 10 -4.81 10.97 -11.13
C LYS A 10 -4.16 11.53 -9.86
N ALA A 11 -4.86 11.45 -8.73
CA ALA A 11 -4.36 11.94 -7.44
C ALA A 11 -3.15 11.16 -6.90
N GLN A 12 -2.89 9.97 -7.42
CA GLN A 12 -1.74 9.12 -7.04
C GLN A 12 -0.61 9.19 -8.06
N ALA A 13 -0.85 9.81 -9.22
CA ALA A 13 0.15 9.93 -10.26
C ALA A 13 1.16 11.05 -9.96
N VAL A 14 2.33 10.95 -10.58
CA VAL A 14 3.35 11.98 -10.47
C VAL A 14 2.87 13.32 -11.05
N ASP A 15 3.39 14.43 -10.54
CA ASP A 15 3.14 15.75 -11.10
C ASP A 15 3.50 15.79 -12.59
N GLY A 16 2.64 16.42 -13.38
CA GLY A 16 2.82 16.51 -14.85
C GLY A 16 2.26 15.31 -15.63
N ILE A 17 1.54 14.39 -15.01
CA ILE A 17 0.93 13.25 -15.70
C ILE A 17 0.00 13.67 -16.83
N ASP A 18 -0.64 14.84 -16.74
CA ASP A 18 -1.52 15.40 -17.75
C ASP A 18 -0.79 15.77 -19.07
N GLU A 19 0.52 15.96 -19.00
CA GLU A 19 1.37 16.25 -20.16
C GLU A 19 1.99 14.97 -20.77
N ALA A 20 1.79 13.83 -20.10
CA ALA A 20 2.38 12.56 -20.50
C ALA A 20 1.44 11.76 -21.42
N GLU A 21 2.03 11.07 -22.40
CA GLU A 21 1.34 10.02 -23.14
C GLU A 21 1.39 8.72 -22.34
N ILE A 22 0.26 8.27 -21.83
CA ILE A 22 0.13 7.01 -21.11
C ILE A 22 0.01 5.89 -22.14
N LEU A 23 0.94 4.93 -22.10
CA LEU A 23 0.98 3.78 -22.99
C LEU A 23 0.25 2.56 -22.42
N GLU A 24 0.51 2.29 -21.15
CA GLU A 24 -0.02 1.12 -20.46
C GLU A 24 -0.39 1.46 -19.00
N ILE A 25 -1.41 0.77 -18.48
CA ILE A 25 -1.79 0.79 -17.07
C ILE A 25 -1.89 -0.66 -16.60
N ILE A 26 -1.15 -1.02 -15.55
CA ILE A 26 -1.15 -2.35 -14.95
C ILE A 26 -1.43 -2.18 -13.46
N ASP A 27 -2.59 -2.68 -13.00
CA ASP A 27 -3.09 -2.36 -11.67
C ASP A 27 -3.99 -3.47 -11.10
N HIS A 28 -4.17 -3.49 -9.78
CA HIS A 28 -5.08 -4.39 -9.08
C HIS A 28 -6.16 -3.65 -8.27
N HIS A 29 -6.10 -2.33 -8.21
CA HIS A 29 -7.05 -1.50 -7.48
C HIS A 29 -8.38 -1.35 -8.21
N ARG A 30 -9.36 -0.76 -7.51
CA ARG A 30 -10.61 -0.30 -8.15
C ARG A 30 -10.30 0.68 -9.27
N LEU A 31 -11.22 0.79 -10.22
CA LEU A 31 -11.10 1.79 -11.28
C LEU A 31 -11.17 3.20 -10.68
N GLY A 32 -10.18 4.00 -10.98
CA GLY A 32 -10.06 5.38 -10.55
C GLY A 32 -10.56 6.39 -11.58
N SER A 33 -10.06 7.61 -11.50
CA SER A 33 -10.49 8.78 -12.27
C SER A 33 -9.55 9.16 -13.41
N LEU A 34 -8.60 8.28 -13.77
CA LEU A 34 -7.65 8.60 -14.82
C LEU A 34 -8.32 8.55 -16.21
N GLU A 35 -8.16 9.62 -16.97
CA GLU A 35 -8.64 9.73 -18.33
C GLU A 35 -7.47 9.77 -19.30
N THR A 36 -7.62 9.15 -20.46
CA THR A 36 -6.59 9.15 -21.53
C THR A 36 -7.17 9.68 -22.84
N VAL A 37 -6.36 10.41 -23.58
CA VAL A 37 -6.75 10.97 -24.90
C VAL A 37 -6.79 9.88 -25.97
N SER A 38 -5.92 8.89 -25.85
CA SER A 38 -5.77 7.78 -26.82
C SER A 38 -6.09 6.45 -26.16
N PRO A 39 -6.48 5.42 -26.93
CA PRO A 39 -6.60 4.07 -26.41
C PRO A 39 -5.30 3.59 -25.79
N VAL A 40 -5.39 2.95 -24.61
CA VAL A 40 -4.22 2.42 -23.87
C VAL A 40 -4.38 0.93 -23.63
N TYR A 41 -3.28 0.23 -23.43
CA TYR A 41 -3.33 -1.11 -22.86
C TYR A 41 -3.64 -0.99 -21.37
N PHE A 42 -4.78 -1.53 -20.95
CA PHE A 42 -5.21 -1.50 -19.55
C PHE A 42 -5.42 -2.92 -19.04
N ARG A 43 -4.58 -3.34 -18.10
CA ARG A 43 -4.68 -4.63 -17.44
C ARG A 43 -4.95 -4.42 -15.95
N ASN A 44 -6.17 -4.66 -15.55
CA ASN A 44 -6.60 -4.62 -14.15
C ASN A 44 -7.21 -5.97 -13.77
N GLN A 45 -6.79 -6.50 -12.62
CA GLN A 45 -7.28 -7.78 -12.10
C GLN A 45 -7.49 -7.69 -10.58
N PRO A 46 -8.59 -8.25 -10.04
CA PRO A 46 -8.89 -8.21 -8.61
C PRO A 46 -8.02 -9.23 -7.85
N LEU A 47 -6.74 -8.94 -7.74
CA LEU A 47 -5.71 -9.71 -7.05
C LEU A 47 -5.19 -8.94 -5.83
N GLY A 48 -4.42 -9.59 -5.00
CA GLY A 48 -3.85 -8.97 -3.80
C GLY A 48 -2.69 -8.02 -4.07
N CYS A 49 -2.05 -8.12 -5.25
CA CYS A 49 -0.91 -7.30 -5.62
C CYS A 49 -0.71 -7.23 -7.13
N THR A 50 -0.32 -6.08 -7.66
CA THR A 50 0.05 -5.91 -9.07
C THR A 50 1.25 -6.78 -9.46
N SER A 51 2.15 -7.10 -8.55
CA SER A 51 3.28 -7.98 -8.84
C SER A 51 2.86 -9.39 -9.24
N THR A 52 1.69 -9.85 -8.80
CA THR A 52 1.09 -11.09 -9.27
C THR A 52 0.73 -11.01 -10.76
N ILE A 53 0.20 -9.87 -11.21
CA ILE A 53 -0.09 -9.59 -12.62
C ILE A 53 1.19 -9.56 -13.44
N ILE A 54 2.23 -8.88 -12.94
CA ILE A 54 3.54 -8.80 -13.60
C ILE A 54 4.15 -10.20 -13.77
N TYR A 55 4.08 -11.05 -12.74
CA TYR A 55 4.54 -12.42 -12.87
C TYR A 55 3.79 -13.20 -13.96
N GLN A 56 2.45 -13.07 -14.04
CA GLN A 56 1.68 -13.67 -15.12
C GLN A 56 2.14 -13.17 -16.50
N MET A 57 2.46 -11.87 -16.64
CA MET A 57 2.98 -11.30 -17.89
C MET A 57 4.32 -11.91 -18.29
N PHE A 58 5.21 -12.20 -17.35
CA PHE A 58 6.44 -12.97 -17.61
C PHE A 58 6.12 -14.34 -18.18
N GLN A 59 5.18 -15.06 -17.55
CA GLN A 59 4.78 -16.40 -17.99
C GLN A 59 4.13 -16.38 -19.40
N GLU A 60 3.22 -15.45 -19.66
CA GLU A 60 2.56 -15.27 -20.95
C GLU A 60 3.54 -14.99 -22.10
N LYS A 61 4.60 -14.26 -21.79
CA LYS A 61 5.68 -13.93 -22.74
C LYS A 61 6.76 -15.01 -22.82
N SER A 62 6.69 -16.07 -22.02
CA SER A 62 7.73 -17.09 -21.88
C SER A 62 9.11 -16.48 -21.59
N VAL A 63 9.14 -15.48 -20.73
CA VAL A 63 10.36 -14.81 -20.25
C VAL A 63 10.67 -15.30 -18.83
N ASP A 64 11.91 -15.73 -18.62
CA ASP A 64 12.36 -16.12 -17.28
C ASP A 64 12.46 -14.90 -16.36
N VAL A 65 11.99 -15.06 -15.11
CA VAL A 65 12.10 -14.02 -14.09
C VAL A 65 13.50 -14.09 -13.47
N PRO A 66 14.31 -13.02 -13.58
CA PRO A 66 15.62 -13.00 -12.91
C PRO A 66 15.48 -13.08 -11.39
N LYS A 67 16.46 -13.72 -10.71
CA LYS A 67 16.43 -13.94 -9.25
C LYS A 67 16.15 -12.66 -8.45
N GLN A 68 16.82 -11.55 -8.77
CA GLN A 68 16.64 -10.28 -8.08
C GLN A 68 15.22 -9.71 -8.30
N ILE A 69 14.69 -9.84 -9.50
CA ILE A 69 13.31 -9.40 -9.84
C ILE A 69 12.30 -10.28 -9.11
N ALA A 70 12.54 -11.60 -9.03
CA ALA A 70 11.68 -12.49 -8.26
C ALA A 70 11.62 -12.10 -6.77
N GLY A 71 12.74 -11.72 -6.18
CA GLY A 71 12.78 -11.21 -4.80
C GLY A 71 11.99 -9.92 -4.62
N LEU A 72 12.07 -8.97 -5.55
CA LEU A 72 11.30 -7.72 -5.51
C LEU A 72 9.80 -7.96 -5.68
N LEU A 73 9.39 -8.78 -6.65
CA LEU A 73 7.98 -9.13 -6.85
C LEU A 73 7.39 -9.86 -5.64
N LEU A 74 8.16 -10.79 -5.06
CA LEU A 74 7.78 -11.48 -3.82
C LEU A 74 7.60 -10.50 -2.66
N SER A 75 8.52 -9.54 -2.51
CA SER A 75 8.44 -8.52 -1.46
C SER A 75 7.14 -7.72 -1.55
N ALA A 76 6.76 -7.29 -2.77
CA ALA A 76 5.53 -6.55 -3.00
C ALA A 76 4.30 -7.40 -2.65
N ILE A 77 4.24 -8.67 -3.09
CA ILE A 77 3.12 -9.56 -2.75
C ILE A 77 3.01 -9.75 -1.23
N ILE A 78 4.12 -9.98 -0.53
CA ILE A 78 4.14 -10.14 0.93
C ILE A 78 3.63 -8.86 1.62
N SER A 79 4.06 -7.68 1.14
CA SER A 79 3.66 -6.38 1.67
C SER A 79 2.16 -6.14 1.51
N ASP A 80 1.67 -6.17 0.27
CA ASP A 80 0.28 -5.81 -0.05
C ASP A 80 -0.74 -6.79 0.53
N THR A 81 -0.35 -8.07 0.62
CA THR A 81 -1.20 -9.11 1.17
C THR A 81 -1.04 -9.30 2.68
N LEU A 82 -0.19 -8.50 3.35
CA LEU A 82 0.17 -8.68 4.76
C LEU A 82 0.53 -10.14 5.07
N MET A 83 1.45 -10.69 4.29
CA MET A 83 1.81 -12.11 4.37
C MET A 83 0.58 -13.03 4.24
N PHE A 84 -0.23 -12.79 3.20
CA PHE A 84 -1.43 -13.56 2.85
C PHE A 84 -2.60 -13.44 3.82
N ARG A 85 -2.60 -12.47 4.74
CA ARG A 85 -3.66 -12.21 5.73
C ARG A 85 -4.68 -11.18 5.26
N SER A 86 -4.33 -10.35 4.27
CA SER A 86 -5.26 -9.36 3.71
C SER A 86 -6.50 -10.04 3.11
N PRO A 87 -7.70 -9.50 3.30
CA PRO A 87 -8.92 -10.01 2.65
C PRO A 87 -8.88 -9.90 1.13
N THR A 88 -8.00 -9.08 0.56
CA THR A 88 -7.77 -8.97 -0.88
C THR A 88 -6.87 -10.06 -1.44
N CYS A 89 -6.15 -10.81 -0.58
CA CYS A 89 -5.25 -11.87 -0.99
C CYS A 89 -6.01 -13.03 -1.64
N THR A 90 -5.58 -13.44 -2.81
CA THR A 90 -6.15 -14.56 -3.55
C THR A 90 -5.27 -15.82 -3.48
N SER A 91 -5.84 -16.96 -3.91
CA SER A 91 -5.05 -18.19 -4.06
C SER A 91 -3.94 -18.06 -5.11
N LEU A 92 -4.15 -17.21 -6.13
CA LEU A 92 -3.16 -16.95 -7.15
C LEU A 92 -1.96 -16.17 -6.59
N ASP A 93 -2.19 -15.17 -5.73
CA ASP A 93 -1.10 -14.43 -5.07
C ASP A 93 -0.20 -15.38 -4.27
N LYS A 94 -0.81 -16.33 -3.54
CA LYS A 94 -0.07 -17.35 -2.79
C LYS A 94 0.77 -18.24 -3.69
N SER A 95 0.17 -18.78 -4.76
CA SER A 95 0.88 -19.66 -5.69
C SER A 95 2.03 -18.94 -6.41
N VAL A 96 1.82 -17.67 -6.78
CA VAL A 96 2.87 -16.84 -7.40
C VAL A 96 3.97 -16.53 -6.41
N ALA A 97 3.65 -16.21 -5.16
CA ALA A 97 4.65 -15.98 -4.12
C ALA A 97 5.53 -17.22 -3.87
N GLU A 98 4.92 -18.41 -3.82
CA GLU A 98 5.66 -19.69 -3.70
C GLU A 98 6.62 -19.90 -4.89
N ALA A 99 6.16 -19.68 -6.12
CA ALA A 99 7.00 -19.77 -7.31
C ALA A 99 8.15 -18.75 -7.30
N LEU A 100 7.87 -17.52 -6.92
CA LEU A 100 8.88 -16.46 -6.82
C LEU A 100 9.90 -16.74 -5.71
N ALA A 101 9.49 -17.31 -4.58
CA ALA A 101 10.37 -17.69 -3.49
C ALA A 101 11.38 -18.75 -3.91
N VAL A 102 10.95 -19.72 -4.73
CA VAL A 102 11.86 -20.73 -5.32
C VAL A 102 12.90 -20.07 -6.22
N ILE A 103 12.49 -19.14 -7.10
CA ILE A 103 13.41 -18.42 -8.01
C ILE A 103 14.37 -17.52 -7.22
N ALA A 104 13.84 -16.82 -6.19
CA ALA A 104 14.61 -15.95 -5.33
C ALA A 104 15.55 -16.71 -4.35
N GLU A 105 15.30 -18.02 -4.16
CA GLU A 105 16.01 -18.88 -3.19
C GLU A 105 15.86 -18.37 -1.74
N VAL A 106 14.62 -18.01 -1.35
CA VAL A 106 14.30 -17.53 0.00
C VAL A 106 13.19 -18.36 0.63
N ASP A 107 13.21 -18.48 1.95
CA ASP A 107 12.09 -18.96 2.75
C ASP A 107 11.13 -17.81 3.02
N ILE A 108 9.85 -17.95 2.63
CA ILE A 108 8.86 -16.87 2.69
C ILE A 108 8.66 -16.36 4.12
N GLU A 109 8.55 -17.25 5.11
CA GLU A 109 8.27 -16.85 6.49
C GLU A 109 9.41 -16.05 7.10
N THR A 110 10.63 -16.56 6.92
CA THR A 110 11.85 -15.89 7.40
C THR A 110 12.04 -14.56 6.70
N TYR A 111 11.83 -14.52 5.38
CA TYR A 111 11.98 -13.33 4.58
C TYR A 111 10.94 -12.25 4.98
N ALA A 112 9.66 -12.62 5.07
CA ALA A 112 8.59 -11.74 5.48
C ALA A 112 8.83 -11.14 6.87
N LYS A 113 9.24 -11.99 7.84
CA LYS A 113 9.59 -11.52 9.18
C LYS A 113 10.68 -10.45 9.16
N ASN A 114 11.76 -10.70 8.43
CA ASN A 114 12.87 -9.75 8.33
C ASN A 114 12.44 -8.47 7.61
N MET A 115 11.64 -8.57 6.54
CA MET A 115 11.12 -7.43 5.78
C MET A 115 10.22 -6.55 6.66
N PHE A 116 9.26 -7.13 7.36
CA PHE A 116 8.37 -6.37 8.24
C PHE A 116 9.11 -5.78 9.44
N GLN A 117 10.08 -6.51 10.03
CA GLN A 117 10.93 -5.95 11.09
C GLN A 117 11.74 -4.75 10.60
N ALA A 118 12.27 -4.79 9.38
CA ALA A 118 12.98 -3.67 8.79
C ALA A 118 12.04 -2.48 8.49
N GLY A 119 10.83 -2.76 8.01
CA GLY A 119 9.81 -1.75 7.70
C GLY A 119 9.17 -1.12 8.94
N SER A 120 8.99 -1.90 10.01
CA SER A 120 8.45 -1.44 11.30
C SER A 120 9.48 -0.78 12.20
N ASN A 121 10.74 -0.67 11.77
CA ASN A 121 11.74 0.05 12.53
C ASN A 121 11.49 1.56 12.40
N PHE A 122 10.79 2.12 13.37
CA PHE A 122 10.53 3.56 13.48
C PHE A 122 11.71 4.34 14.07
N SER A 123 12.77 3.64 14.48
CA SER A 123 13.97 4.26 15.05
C SER A 123 14.66 5.17 14.03
N GLY A 124 14.82 6.43 14.40
CA GLY A 124 15.44 7.45 13.54
C GLY A 124 14.49 8.13 12.54
N LYS A 125 13.23 7.71 12.45
CA LYS A 125 12.21 8.41 11.67
C LYS A 125 11.54 9.49 12.52
N THR A 126 11.21 10.60 11.90
CA THR A 126 10.38 11.65 12.51
C THR A 126 8.91 11.19 12.56
N THR A 127 8.13 11.81 13.43
CA THR A 127 6.68 11.56 13.50
C THR A 127 6.00 11.82 12.16
N GLU A 128 6.43 12.83 11.43
CA GLU A 128 5.95 13.18 10.11
C GLU A 128 6.24 12.09 9.08
N GLU A 129 7.47 11.58 9.02
CA GLU A 129 7.85 10.47 8.14
C GLU A 129 7.07 9.20 8.42
N ILE A 130 6.79 8.89 9.69
CA ILE A 130 5.98 7.74 10.07
C ILE A 130 4.53 7.93 9.64
N PHE A 131 3.95 9.10 9.87
CA PHE A 131 2.56 9.40 9.57
C PHE A 131 2.27 9.38 8.07
N TYR A 132 3.14 9.96 7.25
CA TYR A 132 2.95 10.08 5.81
C TYR A 132 3.45 8.87 5.00
N GLN A 133 3.87 7.77 5.63
CA GLN A 133 4.26 6.55 4.92
C GLN A 133 3.12 5.97 4.06
N ASP A 134 1.90 5.98 4.59
CA ASP A 134 0.69 5.58 3.86
C ASP A 134 -0.46 6.45 4.37
N PHE A 135 -0.54 7.67 3.84
CA PHE A 135 -1.57 8.64 4.16
C PHE A 135 -2.34 9.05 2.92
N LYS A 136 -3.67 8.98 2.98
CA LYS A 136 -4.56 9.37 1.88
C LYS A 136 -5.66 10.29 2.40
N ILE A 137 -6.05 11.28 1.57
CA ILE A 137 -7.18 12.15 1.84
C ILE A 137 -8.36 11.70 0.97
N PHE A 138 -9.52 11.65 1.57
CA PHE A 138 -10.78 11.31 0.92
C PHE A 138 -11.72 12.50 1.01
N HIS A 139 -12.34 12.83 -0.11
CA HIS A 139 -13.31 13.92 -0.23
C HIS A 139 -14.69 13.32 -0.42
N THR A 140 -15.65 13.78 0.37
CA THR A 140 -17.06 13.41 0.26
C THR A 140 -17.90 14.69 0.14
N ASP A 141 -19.18 14.53 -0.14
CA ASP A 141 -20.11 15.70 -0.22
C ASP A 141 -20.26 16.43 1.12
N ASP A 142 -20.04 15.74 2.24
CA ASP A 142 -20.27 16.26 3.58
C ASP A 142 -19.00 16.63 4.35
N CYS A 143 -17.85 16.02 4.02
CA CYS A 143 -16.61 16.23 4.77
C CYS A 143 -15.37 15.73 4.03
N ASP A 144 -14.22 16.28 4.39
CA ASP A 144 -12.89 15.81 3.98
C ASP A 144 -12.22 15.09 5.15
N PHE A 145 -11.68 13.91 4.92
CA PHE A 145 -10.97 13.19 5.96
C PHE A 145 -9.70 12.51 5.46
N GLY A 146 -8.73 12.41 6.35
CA GLY A 146 -7.47 11.71 6.12
C GLY A 146 -7.44 10.35 6.78
N VAL A 147 -6.83 9.38 6.13
CA VAL A 147 -6.56 8.05 6.69
C VAL A 147 -5.08 7.75 6.55
N ALA A 148 -4.42 7.47 7.66
CA ALA A 148 -3.07 6.92 7.69
C ALA A 148 -3.10 5.45 8.13
N GLN A 149 -2.20 4.64 7.56
CA GLN A 149 -1.98 3.27 8.02
C GLN A 149 -0.54 3.09 8.44
N ILE A 150 -0.35 2.52 9.64
CA ILE A 150 0.95 2.20 10.22
C ILE A 150 0.90 0.76 10.68
N SER A 151 1.78 -0.05 10.13
CA SER A 151 1.84 -1.48 10.43
C SER A 151 3.14 -1.82 11.15
N ALA A 152 3.06 -2.66 12.17
CA ALA A 152 4.21 -3.21 12.87
C ALA A 152 3.96 -4.66 13.29
N MET A 153 5.01 -5.33 13.71
CA MET A 153 4.95 -6.69 14.24
C MET A 153 4.85 -6.74 15.77
N SER A 154 4.71 -5.58 16.41
CA SER A 154 4.66 -5.46 17.87
C SER A 154 3.65 -4.39 18.28
N ARG A 155 2.69 -4.79 19.08
CA ARG A 155 1.71 -3.89 19.68
C ARG A 155 2.37 -2.82 20.54
N GLU A 156 3.47 -3.18 21.21
CA GLU A 156 4.22 -2.25 22.07
C GLU A 156 4.87 -1.12 21.25
N GLU A 157 5.36 -1.42 20.05
CA GLU A 157 5.87 -0.40 19.12
C GLU A 157 4.75 0.49 18.60
N LEU A 158 3.60 -0.08 18.25
CA LEU A 158 2.42 0.67 17.80
C LEU A 158 1.88 1.61 18.90
N ASP A 159 1.88 1.17 20.15
CA ASP A 159 1.43 2.02 21.26
C ASP A 159 2.39 3.22 21.48
N LYS A 160 3.70 3.02 21.36
CA LYS A 160 4.68 4.13 21.39
C LYS A 160 4.48 5.11 20.22
N VAL A 161 4.25 4.57 19.03
CA VAL A 161 3.96 5.38 17.84
C VAL A 161 2.65 6.16 18.01
N ALA A 162 1.62 5.54 18.58
CA ALA A 162 0.35 6.20 18.86
C ALA A 162 0.51 7.45 19.75
N GLU A 163 1.35 7.36 20.79
CA GLU A 163 1.63 8.49 21.69
C GLU A 163 2.30 9.67 20.94
N GLN A 164 3.18 9.36 20.00
CA GLN A 164 3.87 10.39 19.19
C GLN A 164 2.96 11.01 18.14
N ILE A 165 2.08 10.20 17.54
CA ILE A 165 1.22 10.62 16.43
C ILE A 165 0.02 11.45 16.89
N ARG A 166 -0.55 11.19 18.07
CA ARG A 166 -1.72 11.95 18.56
C ARG A 166 -1.55 13.48 18.52
N PRO A 167 -0.47 14.08 19.01
CA PRO A 167 -0.26 15.51 18.89
C PRO A 167 -0.09 15.99 17.45
N PHE A 168 0.49 15.14 16.59
CA PHE A 168 0.71 15.46 15.19
C PHE A 168 -0.58 15.47 14.36
N MET A 169 -1.56 14.65 14.71
CA MET A 169 -2.89 14.63 14.06
C MET A 169 -3.56 16.00 14.08
N VAL A 170 -3.42 16.75 15.18
CA VAL A 170 -3.96 18.11 15.30
C VAL A 170 -3.32 19.07 14.28
N GLN A 171 -2.02 18.93 14.04
CA GLN A 171 -1.31 19.70 13.03
C GLN A 171 -1.78 19.35 11.62
N VAL A 172 -1.93 18.06 11.33
CA VAL A 172 -2.42 17.55 10.03
C VAL A 172 -3.80 18.09 9.71
N LEU A 173 -4.75 18.07 10.66
CA LEU A 173 -6.08 18.64 10.48
C LEU A 173 -6.01 20.11 10.03
N ALA A 174 -5.17 20.91 10.71
CA ALA A 174 -5.03 22.33 10.40
C ALA A 174 -4.30 22.58 9.07
N GLU A 175 -3.22 21.87 8.79
CA GLU A 175 -2.41 22.04 7.58
C GLU A 175 -3.10 21.56 6.32
N LYS A 176 -3.74 20.39 6.39
CA LYS A 176 -4.47 19.80 5.24
C LYS A 176 -5.87 20.34 5.09
N LYS A 177 -6.40 21.09 6.08
CA LYS A 177 -7.77 21.65 6.11
C LYS A 177 -8.82 20.55 5.92
N ILE A 178 -8.65 19.43 6.59
CA ILE A 178 -9.57 18.31 6.61
C ILE A 178 -10.34 18.29 7.94
N ASP A 179 -11.55 17.74 7.95
CA ASP A 179 -12.44 17.75 9.12
C ASP A 179 -12.07 16.68 10.14
N MET A 180 -11.55 15.55 9.64
CA MET A 180 -11.23 14.38 10.47
C MET A 180 -9.97 13.69 9.98
N VAL A 181 -9.28 13.02 10.90
CA VAL A 181 -8.14 12.16 10.60
C VAL A 181 -8.23 10.86 11.40
N TYR A 182 -7.99 9.77 10.71
CA TYR A 182 -7.97 8.41 11.27
C TYR A 182 -6.59 7.81 11.05
N VAL A 183 -6.06 7.14 12.06
CA VAL A 183 -4.81 6.39 11.95
C VAL A 183 -5.07 4.94 12.37
N MET A 184 -4.88 4.03 11.43
CA MET A 184 -4.96 2.60 11.67
C MET A 184 -3.59 2.08 12.08
N LEU A 185 -3.48 1.60 13.31
CA LEU A 185 -2.28 0.98 13.88
C LEU A 185 -2.46 -0.53 13.80
N THR A 186 -1.88 -1.15 12.80
CA THR A 186 -2.09 -2.56 12.46
C THR A 186 -0.97 -3.43 13.02
N ASP A 187 -1.33 -4.32 13.95
CA ASP A 187 -0.47 -5.41 14.39
C ASP A 187 -0.63 -6.58 13.41
N ILE A 188 0.44 -6.85 12.66
CA ILE A 188 0.44 -7.86 11.60
C ILE A 188 0.37 -9.27 12.20
N LEU A 189 0.98 -9.49 13.38
CA LEU A 189 1.00 -10.80 14.03
C LEU A 189 -0.34 -11.15 14.67
N GLU A 190 -0.95 -10.18 15.35
CA GLU A 190 -2.24 -10.35 16.05
C GLU A 190 -3.43 -10.16 15.10
N GLU A 191 -3.20 -9.85 13.82
CA GLU A 191 -4.24 -9.60 12.81
C GLU A 191 -5.30 -8.60 13.28
N SER A 192 -4.85 -7.57 13.99
CA SER A 192 -5.71 -6.58 14.62
C SER A 192 -5.27 -5.16 14.33
N SER A 193 -6.23 -4.24 14.23
CA SER A 193 -5.97 -2.82 14.07
C SER A 193 -6.62 -2.02 15.17
N LYS A 194 -5.85 -1.13 15.78
CA LYS A 194 -6.33 -0.10 16.68
C LYS A 194 -6.49 1.19 15.91
N ILE A 195 -7.69 1.77 15.91
CA ILE A 195 -7.93 3.05 15.25
C ILE A 195 -7.81 4.16 16.30
N ILE A 196 -6.97 5.14 16.02
CA ILE A 196 -6.96 6.41 16.71
C ILE A 196 -7.46 7.50 15.76
N PHE A 197 -8.17 8.47 16.28
CA PHE A 197 -8.80 9.50 15.46
C PHE A 197 -8.82 10.84 16.17
N ASP A 198 -8.96 11.91 15.38
CA ASP A 198 -9.15 13.28 15.83
C ASP A 198 -9.99 14.06 14.80
N GLY A 199 -10.56 15.17 15.24
CA GLY A 199 -11.43 16.03 14.44
C GLY A 199 -12.89 16.02 14.87
N GLU A 200 -13.64 17.03 14.37
CA GLU A 200 -15.05 17.23 14.73
C GLU A 200 -15.90 16.08 14.15
N ASN A 201 -16.65 15.40 15.01
CA ASN A 201 -17.48 14.24 14.65
C ASN A 201 -16.74 12.93 14.30
N ALA A 202 -15.40 12.85 14.37
CA ALA A 202 -14.65 11.64 14.06
C ALA A 202 -15.12 10.40 14.85
N GLY A 203 -15.52 10.55 16.12
CA GLY A 203 -16.05 9.46 16.95
C GLY A 203 -17.46 8.98 16.62
N LYS A 204 -18.17 9.61 15.67
CA LYS A 204 -19.53 9.18 15.28
C LYS A 204 -19.52 8.16 14.13
N ILE A 205 -18.39 7.97 13.47
CA ILE A 205 -18.25 7.10 12.30
C ILE A 205 -17.75 5.70 12.71
N LEU A 206 -17.22 5.57 13.92
CA LEU A 206 -16.77 4.31 14.54
C LEU A 206 -17.86 3.78 15.47
#